data_1b359118fc9b82e71b65b1f18267d8e6
#
_entry.id   1b359118fc9b82e71b65b1f18267d8e6
#
_cell.length_a   1.000
_cell.length_b   1.000
_cell.length_c   1.000
_cell.angle_alpha   90.00
_cell.angle_beta   90.00
_cell.angle_gamma   90.00
#
_symmetry.space_group_name_H-M   'P 1'
#
loop_
_entity.id
_entity.type
_entity.pdbx_description
1 polymer ?
#
loop_
_entity_poly.entity_id
_entity_poly.type
_entity_poly.pdbx_seq_one_letter_code
_entity_poly.pdbx_strand_id
1 'polypeptide(L)'
;MATHLMIVKRFQSFGEFWPYYLNEHSKPVTRALHAVGSFAGIALLILFIAIGKWWLFPLAFVPGYGLAWIGHFFVEKNRPATFTYPLWSFMGDWKMLALMLTGKLK
;
A
#
# COMPACT_ATOMS: atom_id res chain seq x y z
N MET A 1 -29.62 3.41 2.61
CA MET A 1 -28.38 2.65 2.58
C MET A 1 -27.23 3.40 1.92
N ALA A 2 -27.51 4.08 0.84
CA ALA A 2 -26.48 4.93 0.26
C ALA A 2 -25.96 5.97 1.26
N THR A 3 -26.88 6.52 2.05
CA THR A 3 -26.51 7.49 3.07
C THR A 3 -25.54 6.88 4.08
N HIS A 4 -25.81 5.66 4.51
CA HIS A 4 -24.92 4.97 5.42
C HIS A 4 -23.52 4.83 4.83
N LEU A 5 -23.43 4.42 3.59
CA LEU A 5 -22.13 4.24 2.94
C LEU A 5 -21.36 5.55 2.85
N MET A 6 -22.06 6.64 2.59
CA MET A 6 -21.42 7.93 2.47
C MET A 6 -20.89 8.43 3.80
N ILE A 7 -21.62 8.15 4.87
CA ILE A 7 -21.24 8.64 6.19
C ILE A 7 -19.99 7.96 6.71
N VAL A 8 -19.89 6.64 6.56
CA VAL A 8 -18.83 5.87 7.22
C VAL A 8 -17.46 5.99 6.56
N LYS A 9 -17.39 6.59 5.38
CA LYS A 9 -16.12 6.55 4.61
C LYS A 9 -15.46 7.90 4.51
N ARG A 10 -15.50 8.69 5.59
CA ARG A 10 -14.87 10.01 5.58
C ARG A 10 -13.87 10.12 6.71
N PHE A 11 -12.60 9.98 6.36
CA PHE A 11 -11.53 10.27 7.30
C PHE A 11 -11.08 11.71 7.09
N GLN A 12 -10.80 12.40 8.17
CA GLN A 12 -10.44 13.81 8.14
C GLN A 12 -8.93 14.04 8.16
N SER A 13 -8.16 13.01 8.49
CA SER A 13 -6.72 13.14 8.59
C SER A 13 -6.08 11.77 8.40
N PHE A 14 -4.79 11.78 8.13
CA PHE A 14 -4.05 10.52 8.04
C PHE A 14 -4.09 9.77 9.38
N GLY A 15 -4.06 10.51 10.49
CA GLY A 15 -4.13 9.88 11.80
C GLY A 15 -5.42 9.09 12.01
N GLU A 16 -6.54 9.60 11.49
CA GLU A 16 -7.81 8.86 11.54
C GLU A 16 -7.81 7.69 10.56
N PHE A 17 -7.19 7.87 9.43
CA PHE A 17 -7.12 6.84 8.39
C PHE A 17 -6.23 5.67 8.79
N TRP A 18 -5.17 5.91 9.54
CA TRP A 18 -4.13 4.91 9.80
C TRP A 18 -4.67 3.63 10.48
N PRO A 19 -5.49 3.70 11.53
CA PRO A 19 -6.04 2.46 12.11
C PRO A 19 -6.89 1.65 11.12
N TYR A 20 -7.64 2.34 10.28
CA TYR A 20 -8.40 1.68 9.22
C TYR A 20 -7.44 0.97 8.26
N TYR A 21 -6.38 1.66 7.85
CA TYR A 21 -5.39 1.08 6.94
C TYR A 21 -4.78 -0.20 7.53
N LEU A 22 -4.38 -0.16 8.80
CA LEU A 22 -3.80 -1.34 9.45
C LEU A 22 -4.79 -2.49 9.52
N ASN A 23 -6.04 -2.20 9.78
CA ASN A 23 -7.06 -3.24 9.85
C ASN A 23 -7.29 -3.90 8.50
N GLU A 24 -7.15 -3.15 7.42
CA GLU A 24 -7.28 -3.69 6.06
C GLU A 24 -6.06 -4.49 5.63
N HIS A 25 -4.99 -4.45 6.42
CA HIS A 25 -3.75 -5.21 6.20
C HIS A 25 -3.48 -6.09 7.41
N SER A 26 -4.51 -6.82 7.86
CA SER A 26 -4.44 -7.54 9.12
C SER A 26 -3.62 -8.81 9.08
N LYS A 27 -3.44 -9.39 7.89
CA LYS A 27 -2.74 -10.67 7.77
C LYS A 27 -1.27 -10.48 7.43
N PRO A 28 -0.37 -11.27 8.06
CA PRO A 28 1.06 -11.16 7.77
C PRO A 28 1.41 -11.37 6.29
N VAL A 29 0.68 -12.24 5.60
CA VAL A 29 0.93 -12.47 4.17
C VAL A 29 0.69 -11.20 3.37
N THR A 30 -0.39 -10.48 3.67
CA THR A 30 -0.69 -9.22 2.98
C THR A 30 0.42 -8.21 3.20
N ARG A 31 0.87 -8.09 4.44
CA ARG A 31 1.94 -7.14 4.77
C ARG A 31 3.24 -7.54 4.08
N ALA A 32 3.53 -8.84 4.00
CA ALA A 32 4.73 -9.32 3.31
C ALA A 32 4.66 -9.02 1.81
N LEU A 33 3.49 -9.20 1.20
CA LEU A 33 3.33 -8.87 -0.23
C LEU A 33 3.58 -7.39 -0.48
N HIS A 34 3.10 -6.51 0.40
CA HIS A 34 3.37 -5.08 0.28
C HIS A 34 4.87 -4.80 0.39
N ALA A 35 5.54 -5.44 1.36
CA ALA A 35 6.97 -5.23 1.55
C ALA A 35 7.77 -5.67 0.33
N VAL A 36 7.49 -6.86 -0.19
CA VAL A 36 8.17 -7.37 -1.37
C VAL A 36 7.94 -6.46 -2.57
N GLY A 37 6.70 -6.02 -2.77
CA GLY A 37 6.38 -5.12 -3.86
C GLY A 37 7.09 -3.80 -3.76
N SER A 38 7.20 -3.25 -2.54
CA SER A 38 7.91 -1.99 -2.32
C SER A 38 9.40 -2.12 -2.60
N PHE A 39 10.03 -3.20 -2.13
CA PHE A 39 11.45 -3.42 -2.42
C PHE A 39 11.69 -3.63 -3.90
N ALA A 40 10.82 -4.38 -4.58
CA ALA A 40 10.94 -4.58 -6.02
C ALA A 40 10.82 -3.25 -6.77
N GLY A 41 9.90 -2.40 -6.34
CA GLY A 41 9.74 -1.08 -6.95
C GLY A 41 10.98 -0.21 -6.79
N ILE A 42 11.57 -0.19 -5.59
CA ILE A 42 12.80 0.55 -5.35
C ILE A 42 13.91 0.01 -6.25
N ALA A 43 14.06 -1.31 -6.33
CA ALA A 43 15.10 -1.92 -7.15
C ALA A 43 14.92 -1.54 -8.63
N LEU A 44 13.69 -1.57 -9.13
CA LEU A 44 13.44 -1.18 -10.51
C LEU A 44 13.77 0.29 -10.76
N LEU A 45 13.40 1.16 -9.81
CA LEU A 45 13.69 2.58 -9.96
C LEU A 45 15.20 2.82 -10.03
N ILE A 46 15.95 2.17 -9.15
CA ILE A 46 17.41 2.27 -9.17
C ILE A 46 17.95 1.77 -10.51
N LEU A 47 17.43 0.65 -11.00
CA LEU A 47 17.86 0.11 -12.30
C LEU A 47 17.59 1.11 -13.42
N PHE A 48 16.37 1.70 -13.47
CA PHE A 48 16.03 2.63 -14.53
C PHE A 48 16.94 3.85 -14.52
N ILE A 49 17.28 4.34 -13.33
CA ILE A 49 18.22 5.45 -13.21
C ILE A 49 19.61 5.04 -13.67
N ALA A 50 20.07 3.86 -13.26
CA ALA A 50 21.41 3.38 -13.58
C ALA A 50 21.63 3.19 -15.08
N ILE A 51 20.59 2.75 -15.81
CA ILE A 51 20.70 2.55 -17.25
C ILE A 51 20.33 3.80 -18.05
N GLY A 52 20.10 4.92 -17.38
CA GLY A 52 19.79 6.19 -18.04
C GLY A 52 18.40 6.26 -18.63
N LYS A 53 17.47 5.46 -18.15
CA LYS A 53 16.09 5.44 -18.63
C LYS A 53 15.12 5.78 -17.49
N TRP A 54 15.39 6.87 -16.80
CA TRP A 54 14.61 7.28 -15.61
C TRP A 54 13.13 7.50 -15.93
N TRP A 55 12.80 7.82 -17.18
CA TRP A 55 11.39 8.05 -17.58
C TRP A 55 10.55 6.80 -17.48
N LEU A 56 11.18 5.63 -17.29
CA LEU A 56 10.44 4.38 -17.07
C LEU A 56 9.95 4.26 -15.62
N PHE A 57 10.15 5.27 -14.77
CA PHE A 57 9.80 5.21 -13.36
C PHE A 57 8.34 4.76 -13.09
N PRO A 58 7.33 5.07 -13.94
CA PRO A 58 5.99 4.57 -13.66
C PRO A 58 5.92 3.05 -13.59
N LEU A 59 6.78 2.34 -14.32
CA LEU A 59 6.82 0.88 -14.26
C LEU A 59 7.31 0.36 -12.91
N ALA A 60 8.03 1.18 -12.16
CA ALA A 60 8.51 0.78 -10.84
C ALA A 60 7.37 0.61 -9.83
N PHE A 61 6.19 1.19 -10.10
CA PHE A 61 5.04 1.03 -9.23
C PHE A 61 4.26 -0.26 -9.48
N VAL A 62 4.52 -0.95 -10.60
CA VAL A 62 3.75 -2.14 -10.97
C VAL A 62 3.88 -3.27 -9.95
N PRO A 63 5.09 -3.66 -9.50
CA PRO A 63 5.17 -4.75 -8.51
C PRO A 63 4.47 -4.40 -7.21
N GLY A 64 4.61 -3.15 -6.74
CA GLY A 64 4.00 -2.74 -5.49
C GLY A 64 2.49 -2.84 -5.52
N TYR A 65 1.87 -2.22 -6.51
CA TYR A 65 0.41 -2.26 -6.62
C TYR A 65 -0.09 -3.65 -6.98
N GLY A 66 0.63 -4.37 -7.86
CA GLY A 66 0.21 -5.72 -8.24
C GLY A 66 0.17 -6.67 -7.05
N LEU A 67 1.24 -6.70 -6.27
CA LEU A 67 1.30 -7.58 -5.11
C LEU A 67 0.35 -7.12 -4.00
N ALA A 68 0.22 -5.80 -3.81
CA ALA A 68 -0.71 -5.27 -2.82
C ALA A 68 -2.14 -5.68 -3.15
N TRP A 69 -2.54 -5.58 -4.41
CA TRP A 69 -3.90 -5.93 -4.81
C TRP A 69 -4.15 -7.43 -4.70
N ILE A 70 -3.14 -8.24 -4.99
CA ILE A 70 -3.25 -9.68 -4.74
C ILE A 70 -3.55 -9.93 -3.26
N GLY A 71 -2.83 -9.25 -2.36
CA GLY A 71 -3.09 -9.37 -0.94
C GLY A 71 -4.50 -8.97 -0.56
N HIS A 72 -4.98 -7.84 -1.08
CA HIS A 72 -6.32 -7.37 -0.74
C HIS A 72 -7.41 -8.28 -1.29
N PHE A 73 -7.34 -8.62 -2.56
CA PHE A 73 -8.43 -9.37 -3.18
C PHE A 73 -8.43 -10.85 -2.83
N PHE A 74 -7.25 -11.45 -2.64
CA PHE A 74 -7.17 -12.90 -2.45
C PHE A 74 -6.87 -13.33 -1.03
N VAL A 75 -6.19 -12.52 -0.24
CA VAL A 75 -5.83 -12.86 1.14
C VAL A 75 -6.78 -12.20 2.13
N GLU A 76 -6.88 -10.87 2.08
CA GLU A 76 -7.74 -10.13 3.01
C GLU A 76 -9.22 -10.19 2.61
N LYS A 77 -9.50 -10.38 1.33
CA LYS A 77 -10.85 -10.37 0.81
C LYS A 77 -11.51 -9.01 0.98
N ASN A 78 -10.75 -7.96 0.76
CA ASN A 78 -11.26 -6.61 0.87
C ASN A 78 -10.81 -5.78 -0.34
N ARG A 79 -11.26 -4.53 -0.38
CA ARG A 79 -10.95 -3.62 -1.46
C ARG A 79 -9.75 -2.76 -1.07
N PRO A 80 -8.78 -2.56 -1.96
CA PRO A 80 -7.64 -1.70 -1.64
C PRO A 80 -8.08 -0.29 -1.28
N ALA A 81 -7.52 0.26 -0.19
CA ALA A 81 -7.82 1.61 0.25
C ALA A 81 -7.39 2.65 -0.77
N THR A 82 -6.45 2.31 -1.65
CA THR A 82 -6.00 3.18 -2.73
C THR A 82 -7.16 3.69 -3.59
N PHE A 83 -8.20 2.90 -3.75
CA PHE A 83 -9.33 3.30 -4.59
C PHE A 83 -10.11 4.47 -4.02
N THR A 84 -10.05 4.69 -2.71
CA THR A 84 -10.77 5.78 -2.05
C THR A 84 -9.81 6.84 -1.51
N TYR A 85 -8.64 6.45 -1.03
CA TYR A 85 -7.67 7.34 -0.39
C TYR A 85 -6.27 7.10 -0.99
N PRO A 86 -6.04 7.50 -2.26
CA PRO A 86 -4.78 7.13 -2.92
C PRO A 86 -3.54 7.70 -2.25
N LEU A 87 -3.57 8.96 -1.83
CA LEU A 87 -2.39 9.56 -1.21
C LEU A 87 -2.11 8.99 0.17
N TRP A 88 -3.14 8.88 1.00
CA TRP A 88 -2.96 8.33 2.34
C TRP A 88 -2.61 6.85 2.30
N SER A 89 -3.12 6.10 1.32
CA SER A 89 -2.73 4.70 1.15
C SER A 89 -1.26 4.58 0.80
N PHE A 90 -0.78 5.44 -0.09
CA PHE A 90 0.63 5.46 -0.44
C PHE A 90 1.51 5.77 0.77
N MET A 91 1.12 6.80 1.54
CA MET A 91 1.83 7.13 2.78
C MET A 91 1.80 5.97 3.77
N GLY A 92 0.65 5.31 3.88
CA GLY A 92 0.48 4.16 4.76
C GLY A 92 1.37 3.00 4.38
N ASP A 93 1.55 2.75 3.08
CA ASP A 93 2.41 1.68 2.61
C ASP A 93 3.84 1.84 3.14
N TRP A 94 4.37 3.05 3.09
CA TRP A 94 5.72 3.30 3.57
C TRP A 94 5.82 3.30 5.08
N LYS A 95 4.78 3.80 5.77
CA LYS A 95 4.75 3.74 7.23
C LYS A 95 4.68 2.29 7.70
N MET A 96 3.85 1.48 7.06
CA MET A 96 3.75 0.06 7.41
C MET A 96 5.08 -0.64 7.21
N LEU A 97 5.75 -0.39 6.09
CA LEU A 97 7.06 -0.99 5.83
C LEU A 97 8.07 -0.59 6.89
N ALA A 98 8.10 0.69 7.26
CA ALA A 98 9.03 1.18 8.28
C ALA A 98 8.78 0.48 9.62
N LEU A 99 7.52 0.29 9.99
CA LEU A 99 7.19 -0.39 11.25
C LEU A 99 7.57 -1.87 11.19
N MET A 100 7.44 -2.50 10.04
CA MET A 100 7.87 -3.90 9.88
C MET A 100 9.39 -4.01 10.00
N LEU A 101 10.13 -3.09 9.36
CA LEU A 101 11.59 -3.14 9.38
C LEU A 101 12.15 -2.84 10.76
N THR A 102 11.45 -2.07 11.57
CA THR A 102 11.90 -1.75 12.93
C THR A 102 11.36 -2.72 13.98
N GLY A 103 10.65 -3.76 13.56
CA GLY A 103 10.15 -4.78 14.47
C GLY A 103 8.90 -4.36 15.25
N LYS A 104 8.30 -3.23 14.91
CA LYS A 104 7.12 -2.74 15.63
C LYS A 104 5.82 -3.27 15.05
N LEU A 105 5.88 -3.93 13.91
CA LEU A 105 4.74 -4.55 13.26
C LEU A 105 5.23 -5.82 12.57
N LYS A 106 4.50 -6.93 12.77
CA LYS A 106 4.89 -8.21 12.18
C LYS A 106 4.21 -8.52 10.87
#